data_ee2521507b43103e3d40634adbfe72a8
#
_entry.id   ee2521507b43103e3d40634adbfe72a8
#
_cell.length_a   1.000
_cell.length_b   1.000
_cell.length_c   1.000
_cell.angle_alpha   90.00
_cell.angle_beta   90.00
_cell.angle_gamma   90.00
#
_symmetry.space_group_name_H-M   'P 1'
#
loop_
_entity.id
_entity.type
_entity.pdbx_description
1 polymer ?
#
loop_
_entity_poly.entity_id
_entity_poly.type
_entity_poly.pdbx_seq_one_letter_code
_entity_poly.pdbx_strand_id
1 'polypeptide(L)'
;VSEKVRALSKKLEAAKDDQEFFDVVTGFYKAYGVGMFGLNKAFRIEEHLDGGFSFMPINNMDAVMLDDLIGYEIQKKKLTDNTEAFVQGKKANNVLLFGDSGTGKSTSIKAIVNQYYDDGLRMIEIYKHQFKYLSKIIAAIKNRNYRFIIYMDDLSFEEHEIEYKFLKAVIEGGVETKPDNILIYATSNRRHLIKETWNDRNDQDNSNDKHHSDTVEEKLSLVNRFGVTISYSKPSQKEYFTIVTELAHKMGVKMSDEE
;
A
#
# COMPACT_ATOMS: atom_id res chain seq x y z
N VAL A 1 -18.45 12.86 8.33
CA VAL A 1 -17.74 13.13 9.59
C VAL A 1 -17.39 11.78 10.21
N SER A 2 -16.11 11.56 10.53
CA SER A 2 -15.59 10.33 11.14
C SER A 2 -16.33 10.01 12.44
N GLU A 3 -16.59 8.73 12.74
CA GLU A 3 -17.21 8.29 14.00
C GLU A 3 -16.41 8.75 15.22
N LYS A 4 -15.08 8.80 15.10
CA LYS A 4 -14.18 9.31 16.16
C LYS A 4 -14.45 10.78 16.49
N VAL A 5 -14.70 11.61 15.46
CA VAL A 5 -15.04 13.02 15.66
C VAL A 5 -16.44 13.17 16.28
N ARG A 6 -17.40 12.35 15.88
CA ARG A 6 -18.73 12.34 16.50
C ARG A 6 -18.67 11.93 17.97
N ALA A 7 -17.85 10.93 18.28
CA ALA A 7 -17.62 10.47 19.66
C ALA A 7 -16.94 11.56 20.51
N LEU A 8 -15.96 12.27 19.92
CA LEU A 8 -15.34 13.41 20.58
C LEU A 8 -16.36 14.52 20.87
N SER A 9 -17.17 14.92 19.86
CA SER A 9 -18.21 15.96 20.04
C SER A 9 -19.13 15.62 21.20
N LYS A 10 -19.65 14.39 21.26
CA LYS A 10 -20.51 13.94 22.36
C LYS A 10 -19.82 14.01 23.73
N LYS A 11 -18.54 13.65 23.81
CA LYS A 11 -17.78 13.72 25.06
C LYS A 11 -17.53 15.17 25.49
N LEU A 12 -17.26 16.08 24.53
CA LEU A 12 -17.06 17.49 24.80
C LEU A 12 -18.38 18.17 25.26
N GLU A 13 -19.50 17.79 24.63
CA GLU A 13 -20.84 18.28 25.06
C GLU A 13 -21.23 17.81 26.46
N ALA A 14 -20.73 16.63 26.88
CA ALA A 14 -21.03 16.06 28.19
C ALA A 14 -20.05 16.54 29.31
N ALA A 15 -18.96 17.21 28.97
CA ALA A 15 -17.98 17.71 29.94
C ALA A 15 -18.61 18.77 30.86
N LYS A 16 -18.44 18.59 32.17
CA LYS A 16 -19.09 19.42 33.20
C LYS A 16 -18.26 20.59 33.63
N ASP A 17 -16.95 20.51 33.45
CA ASP A 17 -16.00 21.53 33.85
C ASP A 17 -14.80 21.61 32.89
N ASP A 18 -13.95 22.62 33.10
CA ASP A 18 -12.77 22.88 32.27
C ASP A 18 -11.74 21.74 32.33
N GLN A 19 -11.63 21.04 33.47
CA GLN A 19 -10.70 19.93 33.64
C GLN A 19 -11.16 18.72 32.85
N GLU A 20 -12.43 18.37 32.90
CA GLU A 20 -13.02 17.27 32.15
C GLU A 20 -12.93 17.53 30.64
N PHE A 21 -13.18 18.78 30.21
CA PHE A 21 -13.00 19.22 28.84
C PHE A 21 -11.54 19.04 28.37
N PHE A 22 -10.59 19.52 29.19
CA PHE A 22 -9.15 19.39 28.92
C PHE A 22 -8.73 17.91 28.79
N ASP A 23 -9.19 17.04 29.70
CA ASP A 23 -8.86 15.62 29.71
C ASP A 23 -9.44 14.90 28.47
N VAL A 24 -10.64 15.25 28.03
CA VAL A 24 -11.25 14.73 26.81
C VAL A 24 -10.45 15.13 25.58
N VAL A 25 -10.07 16.42 25.47
CA VAL A 25 -9.30 16.94 24.32
C VAL A 25 -7.90 16.33 24.30
N THR A 26 -7.19 16.35 25.42
CA THR A 26 -5.82 15.83 25.50
C THR A 26 -5.78 14.32 25.30
N GLY A 27 -6.76 13.59 25.86
CA GLY A 27 -6.93 12.15 25.64
C GLY A 27 -7.16 11.81 24.17
N PHE A 28 -7.99 12.60 23.47
CA PHE A 28 -8.21 12.44 22.05
C PHE A 28 -6.94 12.66 21.23
N TYR A 29 -6.22 13.75 21.45
CA TYR A 29 -4.98 14.03 20.74
C TYR A 29 -3.86 13.04 21.08
N LYS A 30 -3.82 12.53 22.32
CA LYS A 30 -2.88 11.48 22.71
C LYS A 30 -3.15 10.16 21.97
N ALA A 31 -4.42 9.81 21.78
CA ALA A 31 -4.82 8.57 21.12
C ALA A 31 -4.71 8.64 19.59
N TYR A 32 -5.07 9.77 18.99
CA TYR A 32 -5.24 9.89 17.54
C TYR A 32 -4.27 10.89 16.88
N GLY A 33 -3.48 11.63 17.64
CA GLY A 33 -2.61 12.68 17.12
C GLY A 33 -3.37 13.92 16.64
N VAL A 34 -2.65 14.83 15.99
CA VAL A 34 -3.18 16.11 15.52
C VAL A 34 -3.34 16.10 14.00
N GLY A 35 -4.45 16.64 13.53
CA GLY A 35 -4.71 16.88 12.11
C GLY A 35 -5.32 15.68 11.37
N MET A 36 -5.31 15.77 10.03
CA MET A 36 -6.02 14.83 9.15
C MET A 36 -5.57 13.37 9.26
N PHE A 37 -4.29 13.13 9.57
CA PHE A 37 -3.74 11.78 9.69
C PHE A 37 -4.30 11.01 10.91
N GLY A 38 -4.76 11.71 11.95
CA GLY A 38 -5.43 11.08 13.09
C GLY A 38 -6.81 10.52 12.75
N LEU A 39 -7.49 11.15 11.82
CA LEU A 39 -8.91 10.93 11.55
C LEU A 39 -9.16 10.04 10.32
N ASN A 40 -8.17 9.84 9.46
CA ASN A 40 -8.35 9.15 8.19
C ASN A 40 -7.31 8.05 8.01
N LYS A 41 -7.72 6.95 7.38
CA LYS A 41 -6.88 5.76 7.13
C LYS A 41 -5.98 5.93 5.92
N ALA A 42 -6.51 6.55 4.86
CA ALA A 42 -5.89 6.63 3.57
C ALA A 42 -6.03 8.01 2.94
N PHE A 43 -5.06 8.34 2.10
CA PHE A 43 -4.95 9.63 1.44
C PHE A 43 -4.52 9.43 -0.01
N ARG A 44 -4.90 10.38 -0.86
CA ARG A 44 -4.29 10.66 -2.18
C ARG A 44 -3.58 11.98 -2.13
N ILE A 45 -2.80 12.28 -3.15
CA ILE A 45 -2.27 13.63 -3.34
C ILE A 45 -3.05 14.33 -4.45
N GLU A 46 -3.31 15.60 -4.22
CA GLU A 46 -3.86 16.53 -5.20
C GLU A 46 -2.76 17.50 -5.64
N GLU A 47 -2.53 17.58 -6.94
CA GLU A 47 -1.50 18.45 -7.50
C GLU A 47 -2.03 19.87 -7.64
N HIS A 48 -1.21 20.85 -7.29
CA HIS A 48 -1.54 22.26 -7.44
C HIS A 48 -0.87 22.87 -8.66
N LEU A 49 -1.47 23.91 -9.20
CA LEU A 49 -0.96 24.62 -10.38
C LEU A 49 0.43 25.26 -10.16
N ASP A 50 0.78 25.56 -8.92
CA ASP A 50 2.08 26.11 -8.51
C ASP A 50 3.19 25.04 -8.37
N GLY A 51 2.89 23.79 -8.71
CA GLY A 51 3.81 22.64 -8.57
C GLY A 51 3.92 22.10 -7.16
N GLY A 52 3.02 22.52 -6.26
CA GLY A 52 2.81 21.92 -4.94
C GLY A 52 1.86 20.73 -4.97
N PHE A 53 1.59 20.16 -3.80
CA PHE A 53 0.55 19.15 -3.60
C PHE A 53 -0.06 19.27 -2.21
N SER A 54 -1.25 18.71 -2.04
CA SER A 54 -1.89 18.50 -0.73
C SER A 54 -2.33 17.05 -0.54
N PHE A 55 -2.47 16.63 0.72
CA PHE A 55 -3.05 15.32 1.06
C PHE A 55 -4.56 15.42 1.10
N MET A 56 -5.24 14.58 0.34
CA MET A 56 -6.69 14.48 0.31
C MET A 56 -7.15 13.16 0.95
N PRO A 57 -7.95 13.20 2.02
CA PRO A 57 -8.46 11.99 2.66
C PRO A 57 -9.34 11.16 1.72
N ILE A 58 -9.15 9.85 1.72
CA ILE A 58 -10.02 8.89 1.04
C ILE A 58 -11.13 8.48 2.04
N ASN A 59 -12.32 9.00 1.84
CA ASN A 59 -13.43 8.78 2.76
C ASN A 59 -14.16 7.43 2.56
N ASN A 60 -14.06 6.86 1.36
CA ASN A 60 -14.80 5.64 0.95
C ASN A 60 -13.81 4.50 0.64
N MET A 61 -12.86 4.23 1.54
CA MET A 61 -12.02 3.06 1.42
C MET A 61 -12.84 1.80 1.77
N ASP A 62 -12.71 0.74 0.95
CA ASP A 62 -13.36 -0.54 1.21
C ASP A 62 -13.08 -1.02 2.64
N ALA A 63 -14.11 -1.43 3.36
CA ALA A 63 -13.99 -1.93 4.74
C ALA A 63 -13.57 -3.41 4.80
N VAL A 64 -12.90 -3.90 3.77
CA VAL A 64 -12.42 -5.28 3.65
C VAL A 64 -11.38 -5.58 4.72
N MET A 65 -11.47 -6.77 5.33
CA MET A 65 -10.48 -7.32 6.26
C MET A 65 -9.75 -8.50 5.61
N LEU A 66 -8.58 -8.90 6.14
CA LEU A 66 -7.84 -10.04 5.57
C LEU A 66 -8.64 -11.36 5.64
N ASP A 67 -9.50 -11.52 6.64
CA ASP A 67 -10.38 -12.69 6.80
C ASP A 67 -11.50 -12.74 5.77
N ASP A 68 -11.76 -11.64 5.06
CA ASP A 68 -12.72 -11.62 3.96
C ASP A 68 -12.12 -12.18 2.66
N LEU A 69 -10.80 -12.21 2.56
CA LEU A 69 -10.07 -12.81 1.46
C LEU A 69 -9.92 -14.31 1.69
N ILE A 70 -10.66 -15.11 0.96
CA ILE A 70 -10.62 -16.57 1.05
C ILE A 70 -9.40 -17.09 0.30
N GLY A 71 -8.66 -17.99 0.91
CA GLY A 71 -7.41 -18.51 0.37
C GLY A 71 -6.21 -17.58 0.56
N TYR A 72 -5.14 -17.85 -0.15
CA TYR A 72 -3.89 -17.08 -0.12
C TYR A 72 -3.24 -16.96 1.28
N GLU A 73 -3.35 -17.99 2.12
CA GLU A 73 -2.91 -17.95 3.53
C GLU A 73 -1.41 -17.63 3.66
N ILE A 74 -0.57 -18.18 2.79
CA ILE A 74 0.87 -17.90 2.78
C ILE A 74 1.14 -16.45 2.44
N GLN A 75 0.44 -15.91 1.44
CA GLN A 75 0.56 -14.53 1.00
C GLN A 75 0.09 -13.56 2.09
N LYS A 76 -1.09 -13.82 2.67
CA LYS A 76 -1.63 -13.07 3.79
C LYS A 76 -0.66 -13.04 4.96
N LYS A 77 -0.14 -14.22 5.35
CA LYS A 77 0.81 -14.33 6.45
C LYS A 77 2.08 -13.51 6.19
N LYS A 78 2.71 -13.61 5.01
CA LYS A 78 3.91 -12.84 4.69
C LYS A 78 3.66 -11.33 4.74
N LEU A 79 2.51 -10.87 4.22
CA LEU A 79 2.12 -9.48 4.25
C LEU A 79 1.89 -8.99 5.68
N THR A 80 1.17 -9.78 6.48
CA THR A 80 0.89 -9.50 7.89
C THR A 80 2.16 -9.44 8.72
N ASP A 81 3.02 -10.47 8.66
CA ASP A 81 4.26 -10.54 9.43
C ASP A 81 5.16 -9.31 9.18
N ASN A 82 5.29 -8.88 7.91
CA ASN A 82 6.08 -7.70 7.56
C ASN A 82 5.43 -6.39 8.05
N THR A 83 4.11 -6.27 7.93
CA THR A 83 3.39 -5.05 8.33
C THR A 83 3.30 -4.94 9.85
N GLU A 84 3.09 -6.03 10.56
CA GLU A 84 3.09 -6.07 12.02
C GLU A 84 4.46 -5.66 12.58
N ALA A 85 5.56 -6.20 12.04
CA ALA A 85 6.91 -5.77 12.40
C ALA A 85 7.09 -4.26 12.20
N PHE A 86 6.60 -3.72 11.08
CA PHE A 86 6.66 -2.30 10.79
C PHE A 86 5.89 -1.45 11.80
N VAL A 87 4.65 -1.81 12.10
CA VAL A 87 3.79 -1.08 13.05
C VAL A 87 4.40 -1.11 14.45
N GLN A 88 5.00 -2.25 14.85
CA GLN A 88 5.71 -2.39 16.12
C GLN A 88 7.06 -1.66 16.18
N GLY A 89 7.46 -0.95 15.14
CA GLY A 89 8.75 -0.23 15.09
C GLY A 89 9.96 -1.10 14.86
N LYS A 90 9.77 -2.37 14.48
CA LYS A 90 10.84 -3.29 14.09
C LYS A 90 11.24 -3.07 12.63
N LYS A 91 12.39 -3.63 12.24
CA LYS A 91 12.82 -3.61 10.84
C LYS A 91 11.82 -4.35 9.96
N ALA A 92 11.39 -3.70 8.89
CA ALA A 92 10.49 -4.24 7.89
C ALA A 92 10.91 -3.77 6.50
N ASN A 93 10.37 -4.40 5.47
CA ASN A 93 10.77 -4.19 4.09
C ASN A 93 9.68 -3.56 3.25
N ASN A 94 10.05 -2.91 2.15
CA ASN A 94 9.13 -2.60 1.07
C ASN A 94 8.56 -3.90 0.50
N VAL A 95 7.31 -3.87 0.04
CA VAL A 95 6.58 -5.06 -0.42
C VAL A 95 6.11 -4.88 -1.85
N LEU A 96 6.36 -5.89 -2.67
CA LEU A 96 5.78 -6.01 -4.00
C LEU A 96 4.88 -7.24 -4.08
N LEU A 97 3.58 -7.02 -4.31
CA LEU A 97 2.63 -8.07 -4.64
C LEU A 97 2.53 -8.17 -6.17
N PHE A 98 2.89 -9.30 -6.74
CA PHE A 98 2.85 -9.47 -8.20
C PHE A 98 2.09 -10.73 -8.59
N GLY A 99 1.63 -10.80 -9.83
CA GLY A 99 0.96 -11.97 -10.38
C GLY A 99 -0.36 -11.66 -11.09
N ASP A 100 -1.19 -12.65 -11.26
CA ASP A 100 -2.38 -12.58 -12.10
C ASP A 100 -3.37 -11.49 -11.65
N SER A 101 -4.06 -10.90 -12.64
CA SER A 101 -5.12 -9.92 -12.36
C SER A 101 -6.31 -10.59 -11.66
N GLY A 102 -6.98 -9.85 -10.77
CA GLY A 102 -8.16 -10.34 -10.07
C GLY A 102 -7.89 -11.30 -8.90
N THR A 103 -6.64 -11.47 -8.48
CA THR A 103 -6.25 -12.38 -7.39
C THR A 103 -6.26 -11.76 -5.99
N GLY A 104 -6.76 -10.52 -5.83
CA GLY A 104 -6.88 -9.88 -4.52
C GLY A 104 -5.65 -9.11 -4.03
N LYS A 105 -4.64 -8.84 -4.89
CA LYS A 105 -3.43 -8.09 -4.50
C LYS A 105 -3.74 -6.73 -3.86
N SER A 106 -4.45 -5.88 -4.57
CA SER A 106 -4.82 -4.53 -4.10
C SER A 106 -5.75 -4.60 -2.89
N THR A 107 -6.66 -5.58 -2.89
CA THR A 107 -7.56 -5.84 -1.76
C THR A 107 -6.79 -6.23 -0.50
N SER A 108 -5.74 -7.06 -0.62
CA SER A 108 -4.88 -7.45 0.51
C SER A 108 -4.19 -6.23 1.15
N ILE A 109 -3.73 -5.27 0.34
CA ILE A 109 -3.09 -4.04 0.86
C ILE A 109 -4.13 -3.15 1.57
N LYS A 110 -5.33 -3.00 1.00
CA LYS A 110 -6.40 -2.26 1.66
C LYS A 110 -6.80 -2.92 2.99
N ALA A 111 -6.92 -4.24 3.01
CA ALA A 111 -7.26 -5.01 4.19
C ALA A 111 -6.23 -4.85 5.31
N ILE A 112 -4.94 -4.91 4.99
CA ILE A 112 -3.87 -4.72 5.98
C ILE A 112 -3.89 -3.30 6.58
N VAL A 113 -4.21 -2.28 5.79
CA VAL A 113 -4.36 -0.90 6.29
C VAL A 113 -5.56 -0.77 7.23
N ASN A 114 -6.67 -1.43 6.92
CA ASN A 114 -7.83 -1.47 7.81
C ASN A 114 -7.49 -2.15 9.14
N GLN A 115 -6.77 -3.26 9.09
CA GLN A 115 -6.41 -4.05 10.27
C GLN A 115 -5.51 -3.28 11.24
N TYR A 116 -4.52 -2.54 10.75
CA TYR A 116 -3.53 -1.85 11.59
C TYR A 116 -3.77 -0.33 11.71
N TYR A 117 -4.93 0.16 11.29
CA TYR A 117 -5.25 1.59 11.40
C TYR A 117 -5.19 2.11 12.83
N ASP A 118 -5.75 1.38 13.78
CA ASP A 118 -5.80 1.77 15.18
C ASP A 118 -4.42 1.67 15.85
N ASP A 119 -3.52 0.87 15.29
CA ASP A 119 -2.11 0.79 15.66
C ASP A 119 -1.23 1.88 15.00
N GLY A 120 -1.85 2.86 14.34
CA GLY A 120 -1.17 4.01 13.78
C GLY A 120 -0.75 3.89 12.31
N LEU A 121 -1.16 2.83 11.61
CA LEU A 121 -0.87 2.68 10.17
C LEU A 121 -1.72 3.63 9.33
N ARG A 122 -1.11 4.24 8.32
CA ARG A 122 -1.74 5.14 7.34
C ARG A 122 -1.27 4.77 5.94
N MET A 123 -2.11 5.01 4.95
CA MET A 123 -1.78 4.78 3.54
C MET A 123 -1.82 6.09 2.74
N ILE A 124 -0.86 6.28 1.88
CA ILE A 124 -0.87 7.34 0.87
C ILE A 124 -0.79 6.66 -0.50
N GLU A 125 -1.91 6.70 -1.23
CA GLU A 125 -1.99 6.19 -2.59
C GLU A 125 -1.42 7.24 -3.55
N ILE A 126 -0.49 6.83 -4.39
CA ILE A 126 0.11 7.68 -5.42
C ILE A 126 0.10 6.98 -6.77
N TYR A 127 -0.13 7.77 -7.80
CA TYR A 127 -0.12 7.31 -9.18
C TYR A 127 1.25 7.53 -9.82
N LYS A 128 1.57 6.78 -10.86
CA LYS A 128 2.87 6.81 -11.54
C LYS A 128 3.31 8.23 -11.94
N HIS A 129 2.43 9.04 -12.54
CA HIS A 129 2.74 10.42 -12.93
C HIS A 129 3.07 11.35 -11.74
N GLN A 130 2.74 10.93 -10.52
CA GLN A 130 3.00 11.66 -9.27
C GLN A 130 4.34 11.30 -8.61
N PHE A 131 5.12 10.36 -9.17
CA PHE A 131 6.38 9.93 -8.58
C PHE A 131 7.41 11.06 -8.42
N LYS A 132 7.32 12.10 -9.24
CA LYS A 132 8.10 13.35 -9.08
C LYS A 132 7.93 14.00 -7.69
N TYR A 133 6.84 13.73 -6.98
CA TYR A 133 6.58 14.24 -5.63
C TYR A 133 7.05 13.33 -4.50
N LEU A 134 7.53 12.11 -4.77
CA LEU A 134 7.89 11.12 -3.75
C LEU A 134 8.78 11.69 -2.65
N SER A 135 9.85 12.37 -3.01
CA SER A 135 10.76 12.96 -2.03
C SER A 135 10.09 14.05 -1.17
N LYS A 136 9.20 14.85 -1.76
CA LYS A 136 8.44 15.88 -1.03
C LYS A 136 7.40 15.25 -0.10
N ILE A 137 6.73 14.17 -0.54
CA ILE A 137 5.77 13.41 0.28
C ILE A 137 6.50 12.83 1.48
N ILE A 138 7.63 12.17 1.28
CA ILE A 138 8.44 11.59 2.35
C ILE A 138 8.87 12.67 3.35
N ALA A 139 9.35 13.81 2.86
CA ALA A 139 9.75 14.94 3.73
C ALA A 139 8.58 15.45 4.58
N ALA A 140 7.35 15.44 4.06
CA ALA A 140 6.15 15.91 4.77
C ALA A 140 5.67 14.96 5.88
N ILE A 141 6.01 13.65 5.79
CA ILE A 141 5.49 12.63 6.71
C ILE A 141 6.57 11.96 7.58
N LYS A 142 7.86 12.10 7.26
CA LYS A 142 8.97 11.40 7.95
C LYS A 142 9.05 11.70 9.46
N ASN A 143 8.59 12.86 9.89
CA ASN A 143 8.62 13.27 11.31
C ASN A 143 7.27 13.13 12.02
N ARG A 144 6.30 12.40 11.42
CA ARG A 144 5.00 12.17 12.02
C ARG A 144 5.03 10.91 12.90
N ASN A 145 4.21 10.90 13.95
CA ASN A 145 4.09 9.76 14.87
C ASN A 145 3.25 8.59 14.32
N TYR A 146 3.07 8.52 13.01
CA TYR A 146 2.35 7.45 12.32
C TYR A 146 3.31 6.62 11.48
N ARG A 147 2.91 5.38 11.19
CA ARG A 147 3.55 4.52 10.19
C ARG A 147 2.83 4.71 8.86
N PHE A 148 3.58 4.97 7.80
CA PHE A 148 3.01 5.25 6.48
C PHE A 148 3.40 4.17 5.48
N ILE A 149 2.39 3.68 4.75
CA ILE A 149 2.57 2.91 3.53
C ILE A 149 2.33 3.85 2.36
N ILE A 150 3.35 4.09 1.53
CA ILE A 150 3.16 4.71 0.23
C ILE A 150 2.76 3.60 -0.74
N TYR A 151 1.53 3.66 -1.22
CA TYR A 151 0.93 2.62 -2.03
C TYR A 151 0.91 2.98 -3.52
N MET A 152 1.34 2.04 -4.35
CA MET A 152 1.38 2.15 -5.79
C MET A 152 0.63 0.98 -6.41
N ASP A 153 -0.56 1.24 -6.99
CA ASP A 153 -1.36 0.21 -7.64
C ASP A 153 -0.94 0.01 -9.09
N ASP A 154 -0.95 -1.24 -9.54
CA ASP A 154 -0.62 -1.68 -10.91
C ASP A 154 0.70 -1.08 -11.44
N LEU A 155 1.74 -1.18 -10.63
CA LEU A 155 3.06 -0.67 -10.97
C LEU A 155 3.64 -1.42 -12.16
N SER A 156 3.88 -0.70 -13.25
CA SER A 156 4.55 -1.19 -14.44
C SER A 156 5.26 -0.03 -15.15
N PHE A 157 6.37 -0.32 -15.80
CA PHE A 157 7.13 0.67 -16.55
C PHE A 157 7.28 0.25 -18.00
N GLU A 158 7.11 1.16 -18.90
CA GLU A 158 7.51 1.01 -20.29
C GLU A 158 9.04 1.29 -20.40
N GLU A 159 9.64 0.86 -21.49
CA GLU A 159 11.09 0.91 -21.66
C GLU A 159 11.68 2.33 -21.55
N HIS A 160 11.00 3.32 -22.10
CA HIS A 160 11.46 4.73 -22.16
C HIS A 160 10.93 5.62 -21.04
N GLU A 161 10.17 5.08 -20.07
CA GLU A 161 9.64 5.87 -18.97
C GLU A 161 10.72 6.24 -17.98
N ILE A 162 10.72 7.49 -17.55
CA ILE A 162 11.71 8.03 -16.59
C ILE A 162 11.22 7.94 -15.13
N GLU A 163 9.95 7.67 -14.90
CA GLU A 163 9.31 7.63 -13.60
C GLU A 163 9.95 6.59 -12.67
N TYR A 164 10.47 5.50 -13.23
CA TYR A 164 11.19 4.49 -12.45
C TYR A 164 12.42 5.07 -11.72
N LYS A 165 13.06 6.12 -12.28
CA LYS A 165 14.23 6.76 -11.66
C LYS A 165 13.87 7.45 -10.34
N PHE A 166 12.69 8.07 -10.26
CA PHE A 166 12.22 8.66 -9.00
C PHE A 166 11.97 7.60 -7.94
N LEU A 167 11.34 6.48 -8.33
CA LEU A 167 11.10 5.37 -7.41
C LEU A 167 12.40 4.71 -6.98
N LYS A 168 13.33 4.47 -7.91
CA LYS A 168 14.65 3.91 -7.65
C LYS A 168 15.40 4.76 -6.63
N ALA A 169 15.49 6.08 -6.85
CA ALA A 169 16.18 7.00 -5.95
C ALA A 169 15.62 6.95 -4.52
N VAL A 170 14.31 6.77 -4.36
CA VAL A 170 13.66 6.67 -3.05
C VAL A 170 13.87 5.30 -2.39
N ILE A 171 13.78 4.21 -3.16
CA ILE A 171 13.94 2.85 -2.62
C ILE A 171 15.40 2.57 -2.25
N GLU A 172 16.35 3.03 -3.06
CA GLU A 172 17.79 2.83 -2.81
C GLU A 172 18.30 3.68 -1.66
N GLY A 173 17.59 4.77 -1.34
CA GLY A 173 18.06 5.78 -0.41
C GLY A 173 19.28 6.49 -0.99
N GLY A 174 19.18 7.79 -1.21
CA GLY A 174 20.34 8.60 -1.59
C GLY A 174 21.24 8.86 -0.38
N VAL A 175 21.70 10.11 -0.22
CA VAL A 175 22.49 10.55 0.94
C VAL A 175 21.67 10.53 2.24
N GLU A 176 20.35 10.69 2.16
CA GLU A 176 19.44 10.58 3.31
C GLU A 176 19.10 9.13 3.61
N THR A 177 19.20 8.74 4.88
CA THR A 177 18.72 7.43 5.35
C THR A 177 17.20 7.34 5.17
N LYS A 178 16.72 6.18 4.72
CA LYS A 178 15.28 5.92 4.62
C LYS A 178 14.61 6.11 5.97
N PRO A 179 13.52 6.90 6.07
CA PRO A 179 12.81 7.06 7.33
C PRO A 179 12.21 5.73 7.82
N ASP A 180 12.37 5.44 9.11
CA ASP A 180 11.89 4.19 9.73
C ASP A 180 10.36 4.09 9.80
N ASN A 181 9.64 5.19 9.58
CA ASN A 181 8.19 5.26 9.63
C ASN A 181 7.52 5.19 8.24
N ILE A 182 8.26 4.85 7.18
CA ILE A 182 7.74 4.82 5.81
C ILE A 182 8.15 3.53 5.11
N LEU A 183 7.18 2.82 4.53
CA LEU A 183 7.39 1.71 3.60
C LEU A 183 6.67 1.98 2.27
N ILE A 184 7.18 1.36 1.21
CA ILE A 184 6.56 1.36 -0.10
C ILE A 184 5.94 -0.01 -0.33
N TYR A 185 4.63 -0.04 -0.61
CA TYR A 185 3.90 -1.22 -1.03
C TYR A 185 3.41 -1.02 -2.46
N ALA A 186 3.67 -1.98 -3.32
CA ALA A 186 3.23 -1.91 -4.70
C ALA A 186 2.52 -3.20 -5.12
N THR A 187 1.58 -3.06 -6.04
CA THR A 187 1.04 -4.21 -6.78
C THR A 187 1.51 -4.17 -8.22
N SER A 188 1.61 -5.32 -8.86
CA SER A 188 1.87 -5.42 -10.29
C SER A 188 1.20 -6.67 -10.88
N ASN A 189 0.72 -6.54 -12.10
CA ASN A 189 0.26 -7.69 -12.87
C ASN A 189 1.41 -8.41 -13.58
N ARG A 190 2.66 -7.97 -13.37
CA ARG A 190 3.87 -8.51 -13.99
C ARG A 190 4.94 -8.84 -12.96
N ARG A 191 5.65 -9.92 -13.16
CA ARG A 191 6.74 -10.33 -12.27
C ARG A 191 7.92 -9.35 -12.31
N HIS A 192 8.23 -8.82 -13.48
CA HIS A 192 9.44 -8.02 -13.71
C HIS A 192 9.22 -6.51 -13.77
N LEU A 193 8.00 -6.00 -13.53
CA LEU A 193 7.62 -4.58 -13.62
C LEU A 193 7.84 -3.94 -14.99
N ILE A 194 8.31 -4.70 -16.00
CA ILE A 194 8.64 -4.21 -17.32
C ILE A 194 7.85 -4.99 -18.37
N LYS A 195 7.47 -4.30 -19.42
CA LYS A 195 6.83 -4.89 -20.59
C LYS A 195 7.94 -5.49 -21.48
N GLU A 196 8.07 -6.81 -21.49
CA GLU A 196 8.88 -7.49 -22.48
C GLU A 196 8.20 -7.32 -23.85
N THR A 197 8.88 -6.71 -24.80
CA THR A 197 8.42 -6.69 -26.19
C THR A 197 8.78 -8.01 -26.87
N TRP A 198 7.99 -8.38 -27.89
CA TRP A 198 8.25 -9.63 -28.66
C TRP A 198 9.64 -9.65 -29.32
N ASN A 199 10.27 -8.49 -29.52
CA ASN A 199 11.62 -8.37 -30.08
C ASN A 199 12.69 -8.85 -29.08
N ASP A 200 12.48 -8.73 -27.78
CA ASP A 200 13.47 -9.12 -26.76
C ASP A 200 13.75 -10.63 -26.74
N ARG A 201 12.86 -11.44 -27.32
CA ARG A 201 13.03 -12.89 -27.41
C ARG A 201 13.86 -13.37 -28.62
N ASN A 202 13.98 -12.52 -29.63
CA ASN A 202 14.65 -12.88 -30.88
C ASN A 202 16.07 -12.31 -31.02
N ASP A 203 16.48 -11.38 -30.15
CA ASP A 203 17.75 -10.64 -30.29
C ASP A 203 18.91 -11.24 -29.49
N GLN A 204 18.86 -12.51 -29.15
CA GLN A 204 20.06 -13.22 -28.60
C GLN A 204 21.25 -13.29 -29.56
N ASP A 205 21.10 -12.83 -30.80
CA ASP A 205 22.13 -13.02 -31.86
C ASP A 205 22.72 -11.74 -32.48
N ASN A 206 22.41 -10.53 -32.04
CA ASN A 206 23.00 -9.31 -32.62
C ASN A 206 23.72 -8.42 -31.63
N SER A 207 25.02 -8.36 -31.78
CA SER A 207 26.04 -7.72 -30.89
C SER A 207 26.10 -6.20 -30.88
N ASN A 208 25.03 -5.45 -31.14
CA ASN A 208 25.09 -3.98 -31.21
C ASN A 208 24.21 -3.21 -30.20
N ASP A 209 23.59 -3.87 -29.22
CA ASP A 209 22.65 -3.22 -28.30
C ASP A 209 23.06 -3.30 -26.83
N LYS A 210 24.28 -2.87 -26.51
CA LYS A 210 24.72 -2.72 -25.09
C LYS A 210 23.84 -1.77 -24.29
N HIS A 211 23.28 -0.74 -24.91
CA HIS A 211 22.43 0.25 -24.23
C HIS A 211 21.03 -0.29 -23.88
N HIS A 212 20.50 -1.24 -24.63
CA HIS A 212 19.21 -1.89 -24.38
C HIS A 212 19.29 -2.82 -23.15
N SER A 213 20.36 -3.61 -23.08
CA SER A 213 20.65 -4.53 -21.97
C SER A 213 20.75 -3.79 -20.63
N ASP A 214 21.45 -2.65 -20.58
CA ASP A 214 21.68 -1.90 -19.35
C ASP A 214 20.38 -1.34 -18.74
N THR A 215 19.44 -0.90 -19.58
CA THR A 215 18.16 -0.35 -19.11
C THR A 215 17.23 -1.43 -18.56
N VAL A 216 17.22 -2.61 -19.16
CA VAL A 216 16.45 -3.77 -18.67
C VAL A 216 17.02 -4.28 -17.36
N GLU A 217 18.35 -4.41 -17.26
CA GLU A 217 19.03 -4.80 -16.01
C GLU A 217 18.79 -3.80 -14.87
N GLU A 218 18.83 -2.50 -15.14
CA GLU A 218 18.51 -1.46 -14.17
C GLU A 218 17.09 -1.58 -13.63
N LYS A 219 16.12 -1.86 -14.50
CA LYS A 219 14.71 -2.01 -14.10
C LYS A 219 14.46 -3.32 -13.37
N LEU A 220 15.12 -4.41 -13.77
CA LEU A 220 15.11 -5.68 -13.02
C LEU A 220 15.68 -5.51 -11.61
N SER A 221 16.71 -4.67 -11.47
CA SER A 221 17.29 -4.36 -10.17
C SER A 221 16.27 -3.70 -9.21
N LEU A 222 15.28 -2.96 -9.74
CA LEU A 222 14.24 -2.33 -8.93
C LEU A 222 13.37 -3.36 -8.19
N VAL A 223 13.02 -4.48 -8.82
CA VAL A 223 12.26 -5.57 -8.17
C VAL A 223 13.03 -6.14 -6.99
N ASN A 224 14.34 -6.33 -7.16
CA ASN A 224 15.21 -6.87 -6.11
C ASN A 224 15.38 -5.91 -4.91
N ARG A 225 15.01 -4.64 -5.07
CA ARG A 225 15.02 -3.64 -3.97
C ARG A 225 13.76 -3.67 -3.11
N PHE A 226 12.70 -4.35 -3.55
CA PHE A 226 11.62 -4.72 -2.66
C PHE A 226 12.09 -5.90 -1.83
N GLY A 227 12.34 -5.71 -0.56
CA GLY A 227 12.88 -6.76 0.32
C GLY A 227 11.90 -7.94 0.52
N VAL A 228 10.60 -7.73 0.29
CA VAL A 228 9.57 -8.77 0.31
C VAL A 228 8.80 -8.77 -1.01
N THR A 229 8.83 -9.91 -1.70
CA THR A 229 8.02 -10.14 -2.90
C THR A 229 7.03 -11.26 -2.65
N ILE A 230 5.75 -11.05 -3.01
CA ILE A 230 4.65 -11.98 -2.77
C ILE A 230 3.94 -12.27 -4.10
N SER A 231 3.97 -13.53 -4.51
CA SER A 231 3.34 -13.97 -5.76
C SER A 231 1.88 -14.36 -5.54
N TYR A 232 1.00 -13.84 -6.38
CA TYR A 232 -0.42 -14.18 -6.45
C TYR A 232 -0.71 -14.84 -7.80
N SER A 233 -0.86 -16.15 -7.82
CA SER A 233 -1.29 -16.90 -9.00
C SER A 233 -2.80 -17.09 -8.98
N LYS A 234 -3.39 -17.33 -10.16
CA LYS A 234 -4.80 -17.76 -10.23
C LYS A 234 -4.98 -19.02 -9.38
N PRO A 235 -6.11 -19.12 -8.67
CA PRO A 235 -6.40 -20.32 -7.90
C PRO A 235 -6.52 -21.54 -8.80
N SER A 236 -6.07 -22.70 -8.33
CA SER A 236 -6.39 -23.97 -8.95
C SER A 236 -7.91 -24.21 -8.92
N GLN A 237 -8.39 -25.14 -9.73
CA GLN A 237 -9.82 -25.47 -9.76
C GLN A 237 -10.35 -25.81 -8.37
N LYS A 238 -9.61 -26.57 -7.57
CA LYS A 238 -9.99 -26.93 -6.20
C LYS A 238 -10.10 -25.70 -5.29
N GLU A 239 -9.10 -24.82 -5.33
CA GLU A 239 -9.11 -23.58 -4.55
C GLU A 239 -10.24 -22.66 -5.00
N TYR A 240 -10.51 -22.60 -6.32
CA TYR A 240 -11.61 -21.81 -6.83
C TYR A 240 -12.96 -22.28 -6.28
N PHE A 241 -13.23 -23.59 -6.29
CA PHE A 241 -14.47 -24.13 -5.68
C PHE A 241 -14.54 -23.82 -4.19
N THR A 242 -13.45 -23.97 -3.46
CA THR A 242 -13.41 -23.59 -2.03
C THR A 242 -13.78 -22.11 -1.85
N ILE A 243 -13.20 -21.21 -2.66
CA ILE A 243 -13.51 -19.77 -2.60
C ILE A 243 -15.00 -19.52 -2.87
N VAL A 244 -15.55 -20.13 -3.91
CA VAL A 244 -16.98 -19.96 -4.26
C VAL A 244 -17.89 -20.46 -3.15
N THR A 245 -17.63 -21.66 -2.63
CA THR A 245 -18.44 -22.26 -1.55
C THR A 245 -18.41 -21.40 -0.29
N GLU A 246 -17.23 -20.96 0.13
CA GLU A 246 -17.11 -20.13 1.34
C GLU A 246 -17.74 -18.74 1.16
N LEU A 247 -17.63 -18.13 -0.04
CA LEU A 247 -18.32 -16.88 -0.34
C LEU A 247 -19.84 -17.06 -0.33
N ALA A 248 -20.35 -18.15 -0.92
CA ALA A 248 -21.78 -18.46 -0.91
C ALA A 248 -22.31 -18.61 0.52
N HIS A 249 -21.58 -19.33 1.39
CA HIS A 249 -21.92 -19.46 2.80
C HIS A 249 -21.94 -18.11 3.53
N LYS A 250 -20.90 -17.26 3.32
CA LYS A 250 -20.84 -15.90 3.90
C LYS A 250 -22.02 -15.02 3.43
N MET A 251 -22.49 -15.21 2.20
CA MET A 251 -23.64 -14.48 1.64
C MET A 251 -25.00 -15.10 2.04
N GLY A 252 -25.00 -16.19 2.80
CA GLY A 252 -26.22 -16.88 3.21
C GLY A 252 -26.91 -17.66 2.09
N VAL A 253 -26.22 -17.92 0.99
CA VAL A 253 -26.73 -18.76 -0.11
C VAL A 253 -26.63 -20.21 0.33
N LYS A 254 -27.76 -20.92 0.33
CA LYS A 254 -27.82 -22.37 0.55
C LYS A 254 -27.59 -23.06 -0.78
N MET A 255 -26.39 -23.56 -1.00
CA MET A 255 -26.05 -24.43 -2.14
C MET A 255 -25.82 -25.83 -1.63
N SER A 256 -26.23 -26.84 -2.40
CA SER A 256 -25.81 -28.23 -2.17
C SER A 256 -24.38 -28.41 -2.70
N ASP A 257 -23.61 -29.34 -2.12
CA ASP A 257 -22.22 -29.63 -2.53
C ASP A 257 -22.09 -30.15 -3.97
N GLU A 258 -23.21 -30.39 -4.65
CA GLU A 258 -23.31 -30.88 -6.04
C GLU A 258 -23.64 -29.75 -7.06
N GLU A 259 -23.96 -28.53 -6.62
CA GLU A 259 -24.23 -27.35 -7.45
C GLU A 259 -23.02 -26.39 -7.46
#